data_6390e1a0634fadc5433c31380f0b09e6
#
_entry.id   6390e1a0634fadc5433c31380f0b09e6
#
_cell.length_a   1.000
_cell.length_b   1.000
_cell.length_c   1.000
_cell.angle_alpha   90.00
_cell.angle_beta   90.00
_cell.angle_gamma   90.00
#
_symmetry.space_group_name_H-M   'P 1'
#
loop_
_entity.id
_entity.type
_entity.pdbx_description
1 polymer ?
#
loop_
_entity_poly.entity_id
_entity_poly.type
_entity_poly.pdbx_seq_one_letter_code
_entity_poly.pdbx_strand_id
1 'polypeptide(L)'
;NQETALGNLISDILRDSLGVDLMLLGSGEIRSYELGPVVHYHSLVECLPYDEAVYMLKVTGAQLKHMLQYMLREEAFHGEHTEFYQISHGIQIVWSRKEQRFSKLELNGKPLDENQLYSIALTKYHFMNVQDFLDLSLEEAKENAFPRVLATSCRDIIEEYMMVTQHLCREIEGRLIIEE
;
A
#
# COMPACT_ATOMS: atom_id res chain seq x y z
N ASN A 1 -3.95 -13.22 2.34
CA ASN A 1 -3.17 -12.41 1.39
C ASN A 1 -3.99 -12.20 0.12
N GLN A 2 -4.84 -11.18 0.12
CA GLN A 2 -5.69 -10.82 -1.02
C GLN A 2 -6.15 -9.37 -0.89
N GLU A 3 -6.54 -8.78 -2.00
CA GLU A 3 -7.20 -7.48 -2.07
C GLU A 3 -8.51 -7.51 -1.28
N THR A 4 -8.80 -6.43 -0.55
CA THR A 4 -10.06 -6.27 0.19
C THR A 4 -10.68 -4.90 -0.08
N ALA A 5 -12.01 -4.81 -0.05
CA ALA A 5 -12.73 -3.54 -0.25
C ALA A 5 -12.36 -2.50 0.82
N LEU A 6 -12.21 -2.93 2.08
CA LEU A 6 -11.78 -2.04 3.17
C LEU A 6 -10.32 -1.61 3.01
N GLY A 7 -9.44 -2.53 2.59
CA GLY A 7 -8.05 -2.21 2.26
C GLY A 7 -7.95 -1.19 1.13
N ASN A 8 -8.74 -1.36 0.09
CA ASN A 8 -8.85 -0.40 -1.00
C ASN A 8 -9.29 0.97 -0.50
N LEU A 9 -10.34 1.02 0.32
CA LEU A 9 -10.85 2.28 0.87
C LEU A 9 -9.78 3.02 1.68
N ILE A 10 -9.14 2.35 2.63
CA ILE A 10 -8.17 2.98 3.53
C ILE A 10 -6.93 3.43 2.77
N SER A 11 -6.39 2.57 1.92
CA SER A 11 -5.20 2.92 1.12
C SER A 11 -5.48 4.06 0.14
N ASP A 12 -6.69 4.15 -0.44
CA ASP A 12 -7.10 5.25 -1.30
C ASP A 12 -7.19 6.57 -0.55
N ILE A 13 -7.83 6.56 0.62
CA ILE A 13 -7.94 7.76 1.47
C ILE A 13 -6.55 8.31 1.80
N LEU A 14 -5.63 7.44 2.22
CA LEU A 14 -4.26 7.85 2.56
C LEU A 14 -3.52 8.38 1.33
N ARG A 15 -3.59 7.67 0.20
CA ARG A 15 -2.95 8.11 -1.05
C ARG A 15 -3.44 9.49 -1.49
N ASP A 16 -4.74 9.67 -1.55
CA ASP A 16 -5.35 10.90 -2.08
C ASP A 16 -5.14 12.08 -1.14
N SER A 17 -5.25 11.86 0.17
CA SER A 17 -5.01 12.91 1.17
C SER A 17 -3.55 13.34 1.24
N LEU A 18 -2.61 12.43 1.01
CA LEU A 18 -1.17 12.71 1.06
C LEU A 18 -0.57 13.11 -0.28
N GLY A 19 -1.30 12.93 -1.38
CA GLY A 19 -0.85 13.31 -2.72
C GLY A 19 0.36 12.51 -3.22
N VAL A 20 0.43 11.22 -2.90
CA VAL A 20 1.48 10.31 -3.37
C VAL A 20 1.02 9.51 -4.59
N ASP A 21 1.96 8.92 -5.31
CA ASP A 21 1.63 8.08 -6.46
C ASP A 21 1.02 6.74 -6.02
N LEU A 22 1.49 6.20 -4.90
CA LEU A 22 1.06 4.90 -4.38
C LEU A 22 1.13 4.85 -2.85
N MET A 23 0.11 4.26 -2.21
CA MET A 23 0.13 3.84 -0.81
C MET A 23 0.21 2.33 -0.74
N LEU A 24 1.16 1.81 0.01
CA LEU A 24 1.29 0.42 0.40
C LEU A 24 0.94 0.30 1.89
N LEU A 25 -0.25 -0.20 2.19
CA LEU A 25 -0.74 -0.37 3.56
C LEU A 25 -0.63 -1.84 3.96
N GLY A 26 0.11 -2.13 5.01
CA GLY A 26 0.25 -3.49 5.50
C GLY A 26 -1.11 -4.09 5.85
N SER A 27 -1.43 -5.26 5.30
CA SER A 27 -2.72 -5.91 5.56
C SER A 27 -2.93 -6.24 7.04
N GLY A 28 -1.85 -6.43 7.78
CA GLY A 28 -1.87 -6.66 9.23
C GLY A 28 -2.28 -5.45 10.05
N GLU A 29 -2.27 -4.25 9.49
CA GLU A 29 -2.72 -3.04 10.18
C GLU A 29 -4.24 -2.91 10.26
N ILE A 30 -4.97 -3.54 9.33
CA ILE A 30 -6.42 -3.53 9.28
C ILE A 30 -6.95 -4.70 10.10
N ARG A 31 -7.66 -4.42 11.19
CA ARG A 31 -8.16 -5.44 12.14
C ARG A 31 -9.66 -5.67 12.08
N SER A 32 -10.35 -5.09 11.09
CA SER A 32 -11.77 -5.31 10.81
C SER A 32 -11.96 -5.78 9.38
N TYR A 33 -13.10 -6.44 9.14
CA TYR A 33 -13.48 -6.84 7.78
C TYR A 33 -14.33 -5.78 7.08
N GLU A 34 -15.00 -4.92 7.86
CA GLU A 34 -15.87 -3.88 7.36
C GLU A 34 -15.89 -2.66 8.29
N LEU A 35 -16.25 -1.51 7.78
CA LEU A 35 -16.56 -0.28 8.52
C LEU A 35 -17.89 0.28 8.01
N GLY A 36 -18.79 0.61 8.93
CA GLY A 36 -20.08 1.23 8.57
C GLY A 36 -21.28 0.36 8.90
N PRO A 37 -22.51 0.75 8.46
CA PRO A 37 -22.79 1.91 7.61
C PRO A 37 -22.61 3.27 8.31
N VAL A 38 -22.54 3.31 9.64
CA VAL A 38 -22.19 4.50 10.43
C VAL A 38 -20.87 4.21 11.13
N VAL A 39 -19.87 4.99 10.81
CA VAL A 39 -18.53 4.83 11.40
C VAL A 39 -18.45 5.72 12.65
N HIS A 40 -18.30 5.10 13.81
CA HIS A 40 -17.96 5.78 15.05
C HIS A 40 -16.43 5.80 15.22
N TYR A 41 -15.92 6.78 15.92
CA TYR A 41 -14.48 6.87 16.20
C TYR A 41 -13.93 5.57 16.83
N HIS A 42 -14.69 4.96 17.74
CA HIS A 42 -14.29 3.68 18.33
C HIS A 42 -14.13 2.56 17.30
N SER A 43 -15.04 2.48 16.31
CA SER A 43 -14.95 1.50 15.23
C SER A 43 -13.70 1.72 14.36
N LEU A 44 -13.32 2.99 14.15
CA LEU A 44 -12.09 3.33 13.45
C LEU A 44 -10.85 2.92 14.26
N VAL A 45 -10.86 3.14 15.58
CA VAL A 45 -9.77 2.71 16.48
C VAL A 45 -9.65 1.18 16.51
N GLU A 46 -10.76 0.45 16.52
CA GLU A 46 -10.74 -1.02 16.47
C GLU A 46 -10.23 -1.54 15.11
N CYS A 47 -10.62 -0.87 14.03
CA CYS A 47 -10.18 -1.22 12.68
C CYS A 47 -8.68 -0.96 12.47
N LEU A 48 -8.19 0.17 12.96
CA LEU A 48 -6.80 0.61 12.82
C LEU A 48 -6.23 0.91 14.21
N PRO A 49 -5.92 -0.13 15.01
CA PRO A 49 -5.45 0.07 16.38
C PRO A 49 -4.06 0.73 16.45
N TYR A 50 -3.27 0.55 15.40
CA TYR A 50 -1.94 1.15 15.29
C TYR A 50 -2.06 2.51 14.61
N ASP A 51 -1.87 3.58 15.40
CA ASP A 51 -1.89 4.95 14.88
C ASP A 51 -0.46 5.42 14.65
N GLU A 52 0.01 5.23 13.43
CA GLU A 52 1.38 5.47 13.06
C GLU A 52 1.56 6.68 12.14
N ALA A 53 2.75 7.26 12.19
CA ALA A 53 3.18 8.24 11.20
C ALA A 53 3.28 7.61 9.81
N VAL A 54 3.02 8.40 8.77
CA VAL A 54 3.17 7.98 7.37
C VAL A 54 4.40 8.63 6.76
N TYR A 55 5.24 7.80 6.18
CA TYR A 55 6.49 8.20 5.54
C TYR A 55 6.37 8.07 4.02
N MET A 56 7.01 8.99 3.31
CA MET A 56 7.15 8.93 1.86
C MET A 56 8.58 8.57 1.48
N LEU A 57 8.71 7.65 0.55
CA LEU A 57 9.93 7.34 -0.19
C LEU A 57 9.79 7.78 -1.65
N LYS A 58 10.90 8.18 -2.26
CA LYS A 58 11.03 8.28 -3.72
C LYS A 58 11.80 7.06 -4.22
N VAL A 59 11.16 6.31 -5.11
CA VAL A 59 11.74 5.11 -5.72
C VAL A 59 11.67 5.20 -7.24
N THR A 60 12.64 4.62 -7.93
CA THR A 60 12.54 4.42 -9.37
C THR A 60 11.49 3.35 -9.68
N GLY A 61 10.95 3.34 -10.90
CA GLY A 61 10.04 2.27 -11.30
C GLY A 61 10.71 0.89 -11.25
N ALA A 62 12.02 0.81 -11.49
CA ALA A 62 12.77 -0.44 -11.33
C ALA A 62 12.77 -0.91 -9.87
N GLN A 63 13.01 -0.01 -8.91
CA GLN A 63 12.94 -0.31 -7.48
C GLN A 63 11.50 -0.70 -7.06
N LEU A 64 10.49 0.03 -7.51
CA LEU A 64 9.09 -0.29 -7.23
C LEU A 64 8.71 -1.68 -7.76
N LYS A 65 9.12 -1.99 -8.99
CA LYS A 65 8.92 -3.31 -9.59
C LYS A 65 9.57 -4.41 -8.76
N HIS A 66 10.81 -4.19 -8.31
CA HIS A 66 11.53 -5.12 -7.45
C HIS A 66 10.80 -5.34 -6.10
N MET A 67 10.38 -4.27 -5.44
CA MET A 67 9.61 -4.34 -4.19
C MET A 67 8.34 -5.18 -4.34
N LEU A 68 7.59 -4.96 -5.44
CA LEU A 68 6.37 -5.72 -5.72
C LEU A 68 6.67 -7.20 -6.06
N GLN A 69 7.77 -7.48 -6.76
CA GLN A 69 8.23 -8.85 -7.00
C GLN A 69 8.59 -9.56 -5.70
N TYR A 70 9.29 -8.87 -4.80
CA TYR A 70 9.66 -9.42 -3.50
C TYR A 70 8.43 -9.72 -2.64
N MET A 71 7.43 -8.84 -2.62
CA MET A 71 6.16 -9.07 -1.95
C MET A 71 5.42 -10.32 -2.49
N LEU A 72 5.53 -10.57 -3.80
CA LEU A 72 4.81 -11.65 -4.52
C LEU A 72 5.69 -12.89 -4.78
N ARG A 73 6.84 -12.99 -4.14
CA ARG A 73 7.69 -14.16 -4.26
C ARG A 73 7.03 -15.43 -3.73
N GLU A 74 7.47 -16.58 -4.17
CA GLU A 74 6.81 -17.86 -3.88
C GLU A 74 6.72 -18.15 -2.36
N GLU A 75 7.74 -17.77 -1.60
CA GLU A 75 7.80 -17.92 -0.14
C GLU A 75 6.63 -17.21 0.57
N ALA A 76 6.14 -16.10 0.01
CA ALA A 76 5.01 -15.35 0.54
C ALA A 76 3.69 -16.17 0.54
N PHE A 77 3.62 -17.23 -0.26
CA PHE A 77 2.44 -18.09 -0.37
C PHE A 77 2.55 -19.38 0.48
N HIS A 78 3.71 -19.64 1.05
CA HIS A 78 3.98 -20.88 1.81
C HIS A 78 4.04 -20.70 3.33
N GLY A 79 3.51 -19.59 3.86
CA GLY A 79 3.38 -19.35 5.29
C GLY A 79 4.65 -18.88 5.98
N GLU A 80 5.66 -18.45 5.25
CA GLU A 80 6.78 -17.72 5.81
C GLU A 80 6.33 -16.35 6.34
N HIS A 81 7.12 -15.77 7.23
CA HIS A 81 6.83 -14.46 7.80
C HIS A 81 7.05 -13.36 6.75
N THR A 82 6.01 -13.10 5.99
CA THR A 82 5.99 -12.11 4.91
C THR A 82 4.85 -11.13 5.12
N GLU A 83 5.04 -9.90 4.65
CA GLU A 83 3.99 -8.89 4.67
C GLU A 83 3.27 -8.84 3.32
N PHE A 84 1.95 -8.73 3.37
CA PHE A 84 1.10 -8.46 2.22
C PHE A 84 0.52 -7.06 2.34
N TYR A 85 0.49 -6.33 1.25
CA TYR A 85 0.01 -4.95 1.24
C TYR A 85 -1.32 -4.80 0.53
N GLN A 86 -2.22 -4.01 1.12
CA GLN A 86 -3.32 -3.40 0.41
C GLN A 86 -2.77 -2.21 -0.36
N ILE A 87 -3.12 -2.13 -1.63
CA ILE A 87 -2.51 -1.18 -2.55
C ILE A 87 -3.56 -0.17 -2.98
N SER A 88 -3.22 1.12 -2.93
CA SER A 88 -4.13 2.18 -3.35
C SER A 88 -4.44 2.13 -4.85
N HIS A 89 -5.53 2.80 -5.25
CA HIS A 89 -5.94 2.86 -6.66
C HIS A 89 -4.86 3.43 -7.59
N GLY A 90 -5.07 3.26 -8.88
CA GLY A 90 -4.16 3.72 -9.93
C GLY A 90 -3.16 2.67 -10.39
N ILE A 91 -2.91 1.63 -9.61
CA ILE A 91 -2.06 0.51 -10.02
C ILE A 91 -2.89 -0.68 -10.50
N GLN A 92 -2.37 -1.39 -11.48
CA GLN A 92 -2.90 -2.68 -11.92
C GLN A 92 -1.75 -3.67 -12.07
N ILE A 93 -1.82 -4.75 -11.32
CA ILE A 93 -0.80 -5.79 -11.24
C ILE A 93 -1.44 -7.12 -11.64
N VAL A 94 -0.84 -7.81 -12.60
CA VAL A 94 -1.13 -9.21 -12.89
C VAL A 94 0.18 -9.98 -12.76
N TRP A 95 0.24 -10.86 -11.76
CA TRP A 95 1.41 -11.65 -11.41
C TRP A 95 1.21 -13.10 -11.76
N SER A 96 2.09 -13.67 -12.55
CA SER A 96 2.13 -15.11 -12.83
C SER A 96 3.02 -15.81 -11.80
N ARG A 97 2.43 -16.62 -10.93
CA ARG A 97 3.18 -17.46 -9.97
C ARG A 97 4.06 -18.47 -10.67
N LYS A 98 3.54 -19.09 -11.72
CA LYS A 98 4.27 -20.09 -12.50
C LYS A 98 5.52 -19.52 -13.14
N GLU A 99 5.44 -18.31 -13.69
CA GLU A 99 6.53 -17.67 -14.42
C GLU A 99 7.36 -16.71 -13.54
N GLN A 100 6.94 -16.46 -12.30
CA GLN A 100 7.53 -15.53 -11.34
C GLN A 100 7.81 -14.15 -11.97
N ARG A 101 6.82 -13.65 -12.73
CA ARG A 101 6.91 -12.35 -13.40
C ARG A 101 5.56 -11.65 -13.52
N PHE A 102 5.60 -10.35 -13.75
CA PHE A 102 4.40 -9.59 -14.10
C PHE A 102 4.01 -9.87 -15.56
N SER A 103 2.77 -10.29 -15.78
CA SER A 103 2.13 -10.24 -17.10
C SER A 103 1.56 -8.84 -17.36
N LYS A 104 1.23 -8.09 -16.29
CA LYS A 104 0.82 -6.69 -16.37
C LYS A 104 1.32 -5.93 -15.13
N LEU A 105 1.89 -4.74 -15.35
CA LEU A 105 2.26 -3.80 -14.30
C LEU A 105 2.08 -2.39 -14.85
N GLU A 106 0.99 -1.74 -14.46
CA GLU A 106 0.62 -0.41 -14.91
C GLU A 106 0.37 0.51 -13.73
N LEU A 107 0.71 1.78 -13.88
CA LEU A 107 0.36 2.85 -12.94
C LEU A 107 -0.33 3.98 -13.70
N ASN A 108 -1.52 4.37 -13.23
CA ASN A 108 -2.39 5.39 -13.86
C ASN A 108 -2.66 5.10 -15.36
N GLY A 109 -2.91 3.82 -15.68
CA GLY A 109 -3.27 3.36 -17.02
C GLY A 109 -2.09 3.33 -18.01
N LYS A 110 -0.86 3.44 -17.53
CA LYS A 110 0.36 3.35 -18.35
C LYS A 110 1.28 2.28 -17.80
N PRO A 111 2.01 1.56 -18.66
CA PRO A 111 3.08 0.66 -18.21
C PRO A 111 4.03 1.39 -17.27
N LEU A 112 4.47 0.71 -16.22
CA LEU A 112 5.41 1.27 -15.26
C LEU A 112 6.73 1.62 -15.98
N ASP A 113 7.13 2.90 -15.92
CA ASP A 113 8.42 3.35 -16.46
C ASP A 113 9.52 3.12 -15.41
N GLU A 114 10.43 2.21 -15.71
CA GLU A 114 11.49 1.81 -14.78
C GLU A 114 12.44 2.96 -14.40
N ASN A 115 12.54 4.01 -15.24
CA ASN A 115 13.43 5.15 -15.02
C ASN A 115 12.72 6.33 -14.32
N GLN A 116 11.40 6.34 -14.27
CA GLN A 116 10.64 7.41 -13.62
C GLN A 116 10.70 7.26 -12.09
N LEU A 117 10.73 8.39 -11.38
CA LEU A 117 10.61 8.42 -9.93
C LEU A 117 9.13 8.47 -9.52
N TYR A 118 8.79 7.60 -8.58
CA TYR A 118 7.46 7.53 -7.97
C TYR A 118 7.54 7.81 -6.47
N SER A 119 6.53 8.49 -5.94
CA SER A 119 6.35 8.68 -4.52
C SER A 119 5.49 7.54 -3.96
N ILE A 120 6.05 6.79 -3.05
CA ILE A 120 5.32 5.75 -2.32
C ILE A 120 5.20 6.12 -0.85
N ALA A 121 4.07 5.79 -0.23
CA ALA A 121 3.85 5.98 1.18
C ALA A 121 3.75 4.65 1.91
N LEU A 122 4.30 4.62 3.11
CA LEU A 122 4.30 3.51 4.06
C LEU A 122 4.02 4.04 5.46
N THR A 123 3.35 3.28 6.30
CA THR A 123 3.31 3.56 7.74
C THR A 123 4.68 3.36 8.36
N LYS A 124 4.91 3.93 9.52
CA LYS A 124 6.22 3.93 10.19
C LYS A 124 6.79 2.53 10.37
N TYR A 125 5.97 1.57 10.80
CA TYR A 125 6.43 0.19 11.01
C TYR A 125 6.97 -0.41 9.70
N HIS A 126 6.24 -0.28 8.61
CA HIS A 126 6.64 -0.80 7.31
C HIS A 126 7.81 -0.02 6.70
N PHE A 127 7.86 1.29 6.93
CA PHE A 127 9.00 2.10 6.54
C PHE A 127 10.31 1.69 7.25
N MET A 128 10.24 1.45 8.56
CA MET A 128 11.42 1.05 9.34
C MET A 128 11.92 -0.35 8.99
N ASN A 129 11.05 -1.21 8.50
CA ASN A 129 11.33 -2.59 8.11
C ASN A 129 11.28 -2.81 6.58
N VAL A 130 11.42 -1.75 5.79
CA VAL A 130 11.27 -1.80 4.32
C VAL A 130 12.26 -2.77 3.67
N GLN A 131 13.47 -2.90 4.23
CA GLN A 131 14.45 -3.87 3.77
C GLN A 131 13.96 -5.32 3.92
N ASP A 132 13.36 -5.65 5.04
CA ASP A 132 12.93 -7.02 5.33
C ASP A 132 11.64 -7.38 4.58
N PHE A 133 10.73 -6.41 4.39
CA PHE A 133 9.42 -6.65 3.80
C PHE A 133 9.35 -6.42 2.30
N LEU A 134 10.18 -5.54 1.76
CA LEU A 134 10.12 -5.11 0.35
C LEU A 134 11.49 -5.16 -0.35
N ASP A 135 12.52 -5.64 0.33
CA ASP A 135 13.90 -5.74 -0.17
C ASP A 135 14.43 -4.45 -0.81
N LEU A 136 14.17 -3.34 -0.13
CA LEU A 136 14.69 -2.02 -0.48
C LEU A 136 15.46 -1.45 0.70
N SER A 137 16.75 -1.17 0.53
CA SER A 137 17.52 -0.49 1.57
C SER A 137 17.17 1.00 1.64
N LEU A 138 17.15 1.56 2.85
CA LEU A 138 16.95 3.00 3.02
C LEU A 138 18.07 3.83 2.39
N GLU A 139 19.27 3.29 2.27
CA GLU A 139 20.38 3.97 1.60
C GLU A 139 20.12 4.11 0.09
N GLU A 140 19.65 3.05 -0.57
CA GLU A 140 19.23 3.10 -1.98
C GLU A 140 18.07 4.09 -2.21
N ALA A 141 17.08 4.09 -1.31
CA ALA A 141 15.98 5.05 -1.41
C ALA A 141 16.46 6.50 -1.24
N LYS A 142 17.44 6.76 -0.36
CA LYS A 142 18.03 8.10 -0.15
C LYS A 142 18.81 8.62 -1.35
N GLU A 143 19.33 7.77 -2.21
CA GLU A 143 19.98 8.18 -3.45
C GLU A 143 19.02 8.95 -4.36
N ASN A 144 17.72 8.62 -4.33
CA ASN A 144 16.70 9.33 -5.10
C ASN A 144 16.24 10.61 -4.39
N ALA A 145 15.90 10.51 -3.11
CA ALA A 145 15.54 11.64 -2.24
C ALA A 145 15.48 11.17 -0.77
N PHE A 146 15.72 12.08 0.16
CA PHE A 146 15.54 11.80 1.57
C PHE A 146 14.06 11.49 1.89
N PRO A 147 13.81 10.42 2.68
CA PRO A 147 12.47 10.11 3.17
C PRO A 147 11.85 11.28 3.94
N ARG A 148 10.54 11.42 3.85
CA ARG A 148 9.79 12.48 4.53
C ARG A 148 8.64 11.90 5.33
N VAL A 149 8.42 12.44 6.52
CA VAL A 149 7.16 12.25 7.25
C VAL A 149 6.10 13.13 6.61
N LEU A 150 5.02 12.53 6.12
CA LEU A 150 3.90 13.24 5.52
C LEU A 150 2.81 13.55 6.56
N ALA A 151 2.64 12.65 7.53
CA ALA A 151 1.69 12.79 8.61
C ALA A 151 2.20 12.08 9.87
N THR A 152 1.77 12.52 11.03
CA THR A 152 2.11 11.93 12.32
C THR A 152 1.10 10.89 12.80
N SER A 153 -0.10 10.88 12.21
CA SER A 153 -1.19 9.96 12.50
C SER A 153 -1.89 9.58 11.20
N CYS A 154 -1.89 8.30 10.87
CA CYS A 154 -2.66 7.79 9.72
C CYS A 154 -4.16 7.81 10.00
N ARG A 155 -4.56 7.62 11.29
CA ARG A 155 -5.95 7.60 11.70
C ARG A 155 -6.59 8.99 11.59
N ASP A 156 -5.90 10.04 11.97
CA ASP A 156 -6.39 11.42 11.86
C ASP A 156 -6.74 11.78 10.41
N ILE A 157 -5.90 11.38 9.46
CA ILE A 157 -6.17 11.60 8.03
C ILE A 157 -7.47 10.91 7.61
N ILE A 158 -7.65 9.66 8.02
CA ILE A 158 -8.82 8.87 7.66
C ILE A 158 -10.07 9.46 8.31
N GLU A 159 -10.00 9.86 9.59
CA GLU A 159 -11.07 10.53 10.29
C GLU A 159 -11.48 11.83 9.59
N GLU A 160 -10.55 12.72 9.33
CA GLU A 160 -10.79 13.99 8.63
C GLU A 160 -11.44 13.77 7.26
N TYR A 161 -10.94 12.79 6.50
CA TYR A 161 -11.51 12.45 5.20
C TYR A 161 -12.96 11.97 5.32
N MET A 162 -13.24 11.08 6.29
CA MET A 162 -14.58 10.54 6.49
C MET A 162 -15.57 11.58 7.04
N MET A 163 -15.09 12.59 7.79
CA MET A 163 -15.93 13.68 8.26
C MET A 163 -16.47 14.57 7.14
N VAL A 164 -15.71 14.74 6.07
CA VAL A 164 -16.09 15.62 4.95
C VAL A 164 -16.63 14.87 3.73
N THR A 165 -16.40 13.56 3.66
CA THR A 165 -16.83 12.73 2.53
C THR A 165 -17.83 11.67 3.01
N GLN A 166 -19.06 11.77 2.51
CA GLN A 166 -20.15 10.85 2.85
C GLN A 166 -20.32 9.76 1.79
N HIS A 167 -21.00 8.67 2.17
CA HIS A 167 -21.35 7.56 1.28
C HIS A 167 -20.14 6.90 0.62
N LEU A 168 -19.08 6.72 1.40
CA LEU A 168 -17.89 6.02 0.94
C LEU A 168 -18.20 4.54 0.71
N CYS A 169 -17.85 4.06 -0.47
CA CYS A 169 -17.92 2.65 -0.83
C CYS A 169 -16.75 2.30 -1.72
N ARG A 170 -16.19 1.15 -1.51
CA ARG A 170 -15.20 0.53 -2.40
C ARG A 170 -15.54 -0.94 -2.59
N GLU A 171 -15.07 -1.46 -3.69
CA GLU A 171 -15.20 -2.87 -4.05
C GLU A 171 -13.80 -3.46 -4.29
N ILE A 172 -13.74 -4.76 -4.49
CA ILE A 172 -12.54 -5.43 -5.01
C ILE A 172 -12.48 -5.10 -6.49
N GLU A 173 -11.41 -4.42 -6.92
CA GLU A 173 -11.27 -3.87 -8.27
C GLU A 173 -10.32 -4.70 -9.15
N GLY A 174 -9.65 -5.70 -8.57
CA GLY A 174 -8.63 -6.47 -9.27
C GLY A 174 -7.34 -5.68 -9.46
N ARG A 175 -6.97 -4.87 -8.47
CA ARG A 175 -5.70 -4.11 -8.47
C ARG A 175 -4.51 -5.02 -8.47
N LEU A 176 -4.66 -6.17 -7.82
CA LEU A 176 -3.69 -7.25 -7.78
C LEU A 176 -4.38 -8.57 -8.13
N ILE A 177 -4.03 -9.12 -9.28
CA ILE A 177 -4.46 -10.43 -9.75
C ILE A 177 -3.26 -11.38 -9.72
N ILE A 178 -3.42 -12.52 -9.06
CA ILE A 178 -2.41 -13.58 -8.97
C ILE A 178 -2.89 -14.75 -9.81
N GLU A 179 -2.15 -15.03 -10.89
CA GLU A 179 -2.39 -16.18 -11.79
C GLU A 179 -1.54 -17.37 -11.34
N GLU A 180 -2.16 -18.56 -11.26
CA GLU A 180 -1.53 -19.81 -10.82
C GLU A 180 -0.54 -20.38 -11.87
#